data_12e2944492c25615959dad058ad80fca
#
_entry.id   12e2944492c25615959dad058ad80fca
#
_cell.length_a   1.000
_cell.length_b   1.000
_cell.length_c   1.000
_cell.angle_alpha   90.00
_cell.angle_beta   90.00
_cell.angle_gamma   90.00
#
_symmetry.space_group_name_H-M   'P 1'
#
loop_
_entity.id
_entity.type
_entity.pdbx_description
1 polymer ?
#
loop_
_entity_poly.entity_id
_entity_poly.type
_entity_poly.pdbx_seq_one_letter_code
_entity_poly.pdbx_strand_id
1 'polypeptide(L)'
;MKRLSEWKYGTPDEKRLLEKCRDIVVSIEPGAEVILYGSYVRGEARPDSDYDIFVLVDGSLTRELEDRISFAIYDLEYASDVILSVHVYEKSFFQSPLGKVMPLFNNVRTEGVRI
;
A
#
# COMPACT_ATOMS: atom_id res chain seq x y z
N MET A 1 1.61 -14.27 0.22
CA MET A 1 1.94 -12.96 -0.37
C MET A 1 3.46 -12.76 -0.31
N LYS A 2 4.06 -12.30 -1.40
CA LYS A 2 5.50 -12.05 -1.44
C LYS A 2 5.88 -10.90 -0.52
N ARG A 3 7.12 -10.95 -0.03
CA ARG A 3 7.72 -9.84 0.71
C ARG A 3 8.42 -8.88 -0.23
N LEU A 4 8.67 -7.67 0.24
CA LEU A 4 9.39 -6.66 -0.54
C LEU A 4 10.76 -7.16 -1.02
N SER A 5 11.47 -7.92 -0.19
CA SER A 5 12.77 -8.49 -0.55
C SER A 5 12.71 -9.50 -1.71
N GLU A 6 11.54 -10.10 -1.93
CA GLU A 6 11.31 -11.09 -2.99
C GLU A 6 10.78 -10.47 -4.29
N TRP A 7 10.48 -9.19 -4.26
CA TRP A 7 9.98 -8.47 -5.44
C TRP A 7 11.14 -8.19 -6.40
N LYS A 8 11.12 -8.86 -7.54
CA LYS A 8 12.26 -8.86 -8.47
C LYS A 8 12.38 -7.63 -9.37
N TYR A 9 11.29 -6.88 -9.54
CA TYR A 9 11.28 -5.70 -10.43
C TYR A 9 11.67 -4.42 -9.73
N GLY A 10 11.72 -4.41 -8.40
CA GLY A 10 12.01 -3.22 -7.63
C GLY A 10 13.50 -2.90 -7.56
N THR A 11 13.86 -1.64 -7.82
CA THR A 11 15.21 -1.16 -7.57
C THR A 11 15.43 -0.94 -6.07
N PRO A 12 16.71 -0.86 -5.61
CA PRO A 12 16.97 -0.51 -4.20
C PRO A 12 16.34 0.81 -3.76
N ASP A 13 16.33 1.83 -4.63
CA ASP A 13 15.73 3.13 -4.32
C ASP A 13 14.21 3.03 -4.19
N GLU A 14 13.56 2.27 -5.07
CA GLU A 14 12.12 2.03 -5.00
C GLU A 14 11.75 1.29 -3.72
N LYS A 15 12.52 0.29 -3.35
CA LYS A 15 12.29 -0.46 -2.11
C LYS A 15 12.44 0.43 -0.88
N ARG A 16 13.43 1.32 -0.86
CA ARG A 16 13.61 2.28 0.24
C ARG A 16 12.44 3.26 0.32
N LEU A 17 11.94 3.73 -0.81
CA LEU A 17 10.76 4.60 -0.85
C LEU A 17 9.55 3.90 -0.23
N LEU A 18 9.32 2.65 -0.61
CA LEU A 18 8.18 1.86 -0.10
C LEU A 18 8.32 1.56 1.38
N GLU A 19 9.53 1.29 1.86
CA GLU A 19 9.80 1.12 3.28
C GLU A 19 9.50 2.40 4.08
N LYS A 20 9.84 3.57 3.55
CA LYS A 20 9.51 4.86 4.17
C LYS A 20 7.98 5.06 4.22
N CYS A 21 7.28 4.69 3.15
CA CYS A 21 5.83 4.73 3.12
C CYS A 21 5.22 3.86 4.22
N ARG A 22 5.69 2.62 4.34
CA ARG A 22 5.27 1.73 5.42
C ARG A 22 5.55 2.31 6.79
N ASP A 23 6.72 2.84 7.01
CA ASP A 23 7.12 3.37 8.31
C ASP A 23 6.22 4.55 8.73
N ILE A 24 5.85 5.41 7.79
CA ILE A 24 4.90 6.49 8.03
C ILE A 24 3.53 5.94 8.45
N VAL A 25 3.01 4.98 7.71
CA VAL A 25 1.70 4.38 8.01
C VAL A 25 1.72 3.69 9.37
N VAL A 26 2.75 2.89 9.65
CA VAL A 26 2.87 2.16 10.91
C VAL A 26 3.09 3.10 12.10
N SER A 27 3.72 4.25 11.90
CA SER A 27 3.86 5.25 12.96
C SER A 27 2.51 5.85 13.38
N ILE A 28 1.55 5.92 12.44
CA ILE A 28 0.20 6.43 12.70
C ILE A 28 -0.70 5.31 13.24
N GLU A 29 -0.62 4.13 12.63
CA GLU A 29 -1.44 2.95 12.97
C GLU A 29 -0.52 1.73 13.09
N PRO A 30 -0.01 1.39 14.28
CA PRO A 30 1.01 0.35 14.47
C PRO A 30 0.61 -1.04 13.98
N GLY A 31 -0.68 -1.36 13.97
CA GLY A 31 -1.16 -2.65 13.48
C GLY A 31 -1.41 -2.72 11.98
N ALA A 32 -1.11 -1.67 11.24
CA ALA A 32 -1.43 -1.63 9.82
C ALA A 32 -0.54 -2.57 8.99
N GLU A 33 -1.12 -3.14 7.95
CA GLU A 33 -0.38 -3.85 6.90
C GLU A 33 -0.35 -2.96 5.66
N VAL A 34 0.81 -2.89 5.01
CA VAL A 34 1.03 -2.08 3.81
C VAL A 34 1.46 -3.00 2.67
N ILE A 35 0.74 -2.91 1.55
CA ILE A 35 0.90 -3.84 0.42
C ILE A 35 1.02 -3.02 -0.86
N LEU A 36 2.03 -3.34 -1.67
CA LEU A 36 2.15 -2.81 -3.03
C LEU A 36 1.40 -3.74 -3.98
N TYR A 37 0.63 -3.17 -4.90
CA TYR A 37 -0.03 -3.94 -5.97
C TYR A 37 0.00 -3.14 -7.28
N GLY A 38 -0.59 -3.69 -8.32
CA GLY A 38 -0.71 -2.99 -9.60
C GLY A 38 0.52 -3.12 -10.50
N SER A 39 0.70 -2.15 -11.40
CA SER A 39 1.67 -2.24 -12.48
C SER A 39 3.12 -2.40 -12.02
N TYR A 40 3.51 -1.75 -10.94
CA TYR A 40 4.87 -1.89 -10.41
C TYR A 40 5.19 -3.32 -9.98
N VAL A 41 4.21 -4.00 -9.39
CA VAL A 41 4.40 -5.40 -8.95
C VAL A 41 4.67 -6.32 -10.15
N ARG A 42 4.00 -6.05 -11.26
CA ARG A 42 4.11 -6.89 -12.46
C ARG A 42 5.29 -6.54 -13.36
N GLY A 43 6.04 -5.49 -13.03
CA GLY A 43 7.12 -5.02 -13.91
C GLY A 43 6.62 -4.30 -15.17
N GLU A 44 5.39 -3.80 -15.12
CA GLU A 44 4.73 -3.12 -16.25
C GLU A 44 4.67 -1.60 -16.07
N ALA A 45 5.24 -1.09 -14.98
CA ALA A 45 5.19 0.33 -14.67
C ALA A 45 5.95 1.17 -15.69
N ARG A 46 5.39 2.33 -16.00
CA ARG A 46 6.04 3.37 -16.80
C ARG A 46 6.62 4.43 -15.85
N PRO A 47 7.49 5.32 -16.32
CA PRO A 47 8.08 6.36 -15.46
C PRO A 47 7.04 7.25 -14.77
N ASP A 48 5.86 7.41 -15.37
CA ASP A 48 4.76 8.23 -14.83
C ASP A 48 3.69 7.40 -14.10
N SER A 49 3.92 6.11 -13.91
CA SER A 49 2.97 5.24 -13.21
C SER A 49 2.92 5.57 -11.71
N ASP A 50 1.71 5.46 -11.15
CA ASP A 50 1.50 5.58 -9.71
C ASP A 50 1.92 4.27 -9.01
N TYR A 51 2.42 4.41 -7.78
CA TYR A 51 2.54 3.26 -6.88
C TYR A 51 1.19 3.01 -6.22
N ASP A 52 0.60 1.87 -6.48
CA ASP A 52 -0.68 1.49 -5.85
C ASP A 52 -0.41 0.84 -4.50
N ILE A 53 -0.77 1.56 -3.45
CA ILE A 53 -0.53 1.15 -2.06
C ILE A 53 -1.86 0.79 -1.40
N PHE A 54 -1.93 -0.42 -0.86
CA PHE A 54 -3.10 -0.94 -0.17
C PHE A 54 -2.77 -1.06 1.31
N VAL A 55 -3.55 -0.38 2.15
CA VAL A 55 -3.33 -0.35 3.60
C VAL A 55 -4.51 -1.00 4.30
N LEU A 56 -4.21 -1.95 5.18
CA LEU A 56 -5.20 -2.62 6.02
C LEU A 56 -4.97 -2.20 7.46
N VAL A 57 -6.02 -1.69 8.11
CA VAL A 57 -5.95 -1.24 9.50
C VAL A 57 -6.77 -2.13 10.42
N ASP A 58 -6.32 -2.24 11.68
CA ASP A 58 -7.09 -2.87 12.74
C ASP A 58 -8.21 -1.94 13.19
N GLY A 59 -9.33 -2.51 13.63
CA GLY A 59 -10.45 -1.73 14.16
C GLY A 59 -11.15 -0.90 13.09
N SER A 60 -11.76 0.20 13.53
CA SER A 60 -12.59 1.03 12.66
C SER A 60 -11.79 2.06 11.90
N LEU A 61 -12.00 2.12 10.58
CA LEU A 61 -11.46 3.18 9.74
C LEU A 61 -12.36 4.41 9.87
N THR A 62 -11.80 5.48 10.41
CA THR A 62 -12.46 6.77 10.50
C THR A 62 -11.92 7.71 9.44
N ARG A 63 -12.68 8.75 9.10
CA ARG A 63 -12.20 9.78 8.18
C ARG A 63 -10.95 10.47 8.73
N GLU A 64 -10.89 10.68 10.03
CA GLU A 64 -9.74 11.28 10.70
C GLU A 64 -8.48 10.45 10.52
N LEU A 65 -8.56 9.13 10.70
CA LEU A 65 -7.44 8.23 10.49
C LEU A 65 -6.99 8.23 9.03
N GLU A 66 -7.96 8.14 8.12
CA GLU A 66 -7.70 8.17 6.68
C GLU A 66 -7.00 9.46 6.26
N ASP A 67 -7.46 10.61 6.74
CA ASP A 67 -6.86 11.90 6.47
C ASP A 67 -5.45 12.01 7.04
N ARG A 68 -5.21 11.52 8.25
CA ARG A 68 -3.88 11.52 8.86
C ARG A 68 -2.88 10.73 8.02
N ILE A 69 -3.29 9.57 7.54
CA ILE A 69 -2.43 8.74 6.68
C ILE A 69 -2.18 9.48 5.36
N SER A 70 -3.21 9.99 4.72
CA SER A 70 -3.09 10.68 3.44
C SER A 70 -2.20 11.91 3.50
N PHE A 71 -2.35 12.74 4.53
CA PHE A 71 -1.51 13.93 4.70
C PHE A 71 -0.04 13.58 4.95
N ALA A 72 0.21 12.56 5.73
CA ALA A 72 1.59 12.13 6.00
C ALA A 72 2.25 11.56 4.74
N ILE A 73 1.52 10.79 3.94
CA ILE A 73 2.02 10.25 2.67
C ILE A 73 2.24 11.37 1.64
N TYR A 74 1.41 12.40 1.64
CA TYR A 74 1.57 13.52 0.72
C TYR A 74 2.95 14.18 0.84
N ASP A 75 3.47 14.34 2.04
CA ASP A 75 4.80 14.88 2.26
C ASP A 75 5.89 14.01 1.62
N LEU A 76 5.74 12.69 1.71
CA LEU A 76 6.67 11.76 1.07
C LEU A 76 6.58 11.84 -0.46
N GLU A 77 5.37 11.92 -1.00
CA GLU A 77 5.17 12.10 -2.45
C GLU A 77 5.89 13.33 -2.95
N TYR A 78 5.69 14.46 -2.27
CA TYR A 78 6.30 15.72 -2.64
C TYR A 78 7.83 15.65 -2.60
N ALA A 79 8.38 15.08 -1.54
CA ALA A 79 9.83 14.98 -1.37
C ALA A 79 10.49 14.01 -2.37
N SER A 80 9.73 13.01 -2.85
CA SER A 80 10.25 11.94 -3.71
C SER A 80 9.87 12.10 -5.19
N ASP A 81 9.05 13.10 -5.51
CA ASP A 81 8.55 13.36 -6.86
C ASP A 81 7.90 12.14 -7.50
N VAL A 82 7.05 11.46 -6.73
CA VAL A 82 6.27 10.29 -7.17
C VAL A 82 4.83 10.43 -6.70
N ILE A 83 3.94 9.61 -7.26
CA ILE A 83 2.56 9.51 -6.80
C ILE A 83 2.39 8.17 -6.09
N LEU A 84 1.95 8.23 -4.83
CA LEU A 84 1.62 7.09 -4.00
C LEU A 84 0.10 7.06 -3.83
N SER A 85 -0.56 6.22 -4.62
CA SER A 85 -2.02 6.08 -4.59
C SER A 85 -2.40 5.15 -3.45
N VAL A 86 -2.80 5.71 -2.32
CA VAL A 86 -3.06 4.97 -1.09
C VAL A 86 -4.54 4.70 -0.93
N HIS A 87 -4.89 3.43 -0.73
CA HIS A 87 -6.25 2.97 -0.47
C HIS A 87 -6.27 2.25 0.87
N VAL A 88 -7.09 2.74 1.80
CA VAL A 88 -7.15 2.22 3.17
C VAL A 88 -8.46 1.48 3.39
N TYR A 89 -8.38 0.28 3.95
CA TYR A 89 -9.53 -0.54 4.29
C TYR A 89 -9.35 -1.18 5.66
N GLU A 90 -10.44 -1.55 6.29
CA GLU A 90 -10.41 -2.32 7.53
C GLU A 90 -10.06 -3.79 7.24
N LYS A 91 -9.20 -4.39 8.07
CA LYS A 91 -8.88 -5.83 7.95
C LYS A 91 -10.13 -6.70 8.03
N SER A 92 -11.07 -6.33 8.90
CA SER A 92 -12.33 -7.07 9.06
C SER A 92 -13.14 -7.10 7.77
N PHE A 93 -13.19 -5.98 7.04
CA PHE A 93 -13.87 -5.92 5.75
C PHE A 93 -13.15 -6.76 4.70
N PHE A 94 -11.84 -6.65 4.63
CA PHE A 94 -11.02 -7.43 3.69
C PHE A 94 -11.23 -8.94 3.88
N GLN A 95 -11.41 -9.38 5.12
CA GLN A 95 -11.60 -10.78 5.48
C GLN A 95 -13.08 -11.21 5.49
N SER A 96 -14.02 -10.29 5.27
CA SER A 96 -15.45 -10.59 5.27
C SER A 96 -15.86 -11.42 4.05
N PRO A 97 -17.04 -12.05 4.08
CA PRO A 97 -17.56 -12.76 2.89
C PRO A 97 -17.63 -11.88 1.66
N LEU A 98 -18.07 -10.62 1.80
CA LEU A 98 -18.09 -9.67 0.69
C LEU A 98 -16.67 -9.34 0.21
N GLY A 99 -15.76 -9.09 1.12
CA GLY A 99 -14.36 -8.80 0.78
C GLY A 99 -13.68 -9.94 0.03
N LYS A 100 -14.06 -11.19 0.34
CA LYS A 100 -13.48 -12.36 -0.32
C LYS A 100 -13.88 -12.52 -1.79
N VAL A 101 -14.95 -11.86 -2.22
CA VAL A 101 -15.42 -11.92 -3.62
C VAL A 101 -15.18 -10.63 -4.38
N MET A 102 -14.63 -9.59 -3.75
CA MET A 102 -14.32 -8.34 -4.44
C MET A 102 -13.11 -8.50 -5.36
N PRO A 103 -13.21 -8.15 -6.65
CA PRO A 103 -12.12 -8.32 -7.59
C PRO A 103 -10.83 -7.60 -7.18
N LEU A 104 -10.93 -6.36 -6.71
CA LEU A 104 -9.77 -5.60 -6.23
C LEU A 104 -9.02 -6.35 -5.13
N PHE A 105 -9.76 -6.85 -4.12
CA PHE A 105 -9.15 -7.55 -2.99
C PHE A 105 -8.53 -8.87 -3.42
N ASN A 106 -9.15 -9.57 -4.37
CA ASN A 106 -8.58 -10.80 -4.92
C ASN A 106 -7.28 -10.53 -5.68
N ASN A 107 -7.21 -9.44 -6.43
CA ASN A 107 -5.99 -9.02 -7.11
C ASN A 107 -4.88 -8.72 -6.10
N VAL A 108 -5.20 -8.02 -5.02
CA VAL A 108 -4.22 -7.73 -3.96
C VAL A 108 -3.71 -9.02 -3.31
N ARG A 109 -4.58 -9.97 -3.03
CA ARG A 109 -4.17 -11.28 -2.45
C ARG A 109 -3.27 -12.06 -3.39
N THR A 110 -3.55 -12.01 -4.68
CA THR A 110 -2.85 -12.81 -5.69
C THR A 110 -1.49 -12.23 -6.05
N GLU A 111 -1.42 -10.94 -6.30
CA GLU A 111 -0.20 -10.29 -6.81
C GLU A 111 0.49 -9.36 -5.82
N GLY A 112 -0.13 -9.06 -4.70
CA GLY A 112 0.39 -8.08 -3.74
C GLY A 112 1.76 -8.44 -3.19
N VAL A 113 2.54 -7.40 -2.89
CA VAL A 113 3.84 -7.49 -2.25
C VAL A 113 3.74 -6.77 -0.90
N ARG A 114 3.98 -7.50 0.18
CA ARG A 114 3.97 -6.91 1.53
C ARG A 114 5.24 -6.10 1.74
N ILE A 115 5.02 -4.85 2.08
CA ILE A 115 6.11 -3.91 2.33
C ILE A 115 6.64 -4.00 3.75
#